data_341a2317afda88a21b3e97e2deb8acbd
#
_entry.id   341a2317afda88a21b3e97e2deb8acbd
#
_cell.length_a   1.000
_cell.length_b   1.000
_cell.length_c   1.000
_cell.angle_alpha   90.00
_cell.angle_beta   90.00
_cell.angle_gamma   90.00
#
_symmetry.space_group_name_H-M   'P 1'
#
loop_
_entity.id
_entity.type
_entity.pdbx_description
1 polymer ?
#
loop_
_entity_poly.entity_id
_entity_poly.type
_entity_poly.pdbx_seq_one_letter_code
_entity_poly.pdbx_strand_id
1 'polypeptide(L)'
;MAHRPVVGTGMSVATSKTSAATTSFAIESQYVRLTPISAGAHVSISQTSLSPTATDDDYFIPAGISDTLTLQRYSCAVAGVTTSDTATIIDCPEGMQVPFSVGNYVSFKAGISTIPEFDFKHARVTNVNTTNGVNGYHQTRLTCDANTGGIMTSYAGQANTGGTLYSSARIAHKSGGNPGGGLHIIQVQTTGDA
;
A
#
# COMPACT_ATOMS: atom_id res chain seq x y z
N MET A 1 -5.56 11.93 -22.19
CA MET A 1 -6.35 11.18 -21.20
C MET A 1 -6.56 12.08 -19.99
N ALA A 2 -7.77 12.17 -19.48
CA ALA A 2 -8.04 12.91 -18.25
C ALA A 2 -7.79 11.97 -17.05
N HIS A 3 -7.11 12.49 -16.02
CA HIS A 3 -6.85 11.75 -14.80
C HIS A 3 -7.81 12.24 -13.70
N ARG A 4 -8.45 11.31 -13.00
CA ARG A 4 -9.24 11.60 -11.81
C ARG A 4 -8.42 11.28 -10.55
N PRO A 5 -8.37 12.17 -9.55
CA PRO A 5 -7.77 11.85 -8.27
C PRO A 5 -8.59 10.78 -7.55
N VAL A 6 -7.91 9.82 -6.92
CA VAL A 6 -8.55 8.86 -5.99
C VAL A 6 -8.73 9.58 -4.66
N VAL A 7 -9.96 9.64 -4.18
CA VAL A 7 -10.31 10.38 -2.96
C VAL A 7 -9.58 9.77 -1.74
N GLY A 8 -9.02 10.63 -0.91
CA GLY A 8 -8.34 10.21 0.32
C GLY A 8 -6.91 9.71 0.14
N THR A 9 -6.38 9.67 -1.09
CA THR A 9 -5.00 9.19 -1.35
C THR A 9 -3.96 10.32 -1.45
N GLY A 10 -4.38 11.59 -1.33
CA GLY A 10 -3.47 12.74 -1.40
C GLY A 10 -2.59 12.85 -0.16
N MET A 11 -1.29 13.07 -0.38
CA MET A 11 -0.34 13.40 0.67
C MET A 11 0.63 14.48 0.20
N SER A 12 1.18 15.23 1.14
CA SER A 12 2.20 16.24 0.90
C SER A 12 3.35 16.01 1.87
N VAL A 13 4.57 15.98 1.35
CA VAL A 13 5.77 15.78 2.15
C VAL A 13 6.79 16.87 1.84
N ALA A 14 7.54 17.29 2.83
CA ALA A 14 8.68 18.20 2.63
C ALA A 14 9.85 17.40 2.05
N THR A 15 10.54 17.98 1.06
CA THR A 15 11.75 17.41 0.50
C THR A 15 12.99 18.11 1.03
N SER A 16 14.06 17.37 1.25
CA SER A 16 15.37 17.87 1.70
C SER A 16 16.50 17.24 0.88
N LYS A 17 17.73 17.70 1.09
CA LYS A 17 18.92 17.09 0.48
C LYS A 17 19.19 15.67 0.99
N THR A 18 18.69 15.33 2.17
CA THR A 18 18.74 13.97 2.70
C THR A 18 17.53 13.22 2.21
N SER A 19 17.71 12.01 1.74
CA SER A 19 16.62 11.12 1.34
C SER A 19 15.70 10.85 2.53
N ALA A 20 14.41 10.92 2.29
CA ALA A 20 13.37 10.50 3.23
C ALA A 20 12.34 9.65 2.48
N ALA A 21 11.54 8.90 3.21
CA ALA A 21 10.46 8.13 2.63
C ALA A 21 9.10 8.62 3.16
N THR A 22 8.08 8.53 2.32
CA THR A 22 6.70 8.78 2.74
C THR A 22 6.26 7.77 3.79
N THR A 23 5.18 8.07 4.49
CA THR A 23 4.40 7.01 5.11
C THR A 23 3.94 6.03 4.02
N SER A 24 3.72 4.77 4.40
CA SER A 24 3.18 3.77 3.49
C SER A 24 1.74 4.08 3.10
N PHE A 25 1.33 3.65 1.92
CA PHE A 25 -0.03 3.78 1.45
C PHE A 25 -0.48 2.53 0.68
N ALA A 26 -1.76 2.24 0.75
CA ALA A 26 -2.38 1.19 -0.06
C ALA A 26 -2.42 1.63 -1.53
N ILE A 27 -2.09 0.73 -2.45
CA ILE A 27 -2.16 1.00 -3.88
C ILE A 27 -3.59 0.75 -4.35
N GLU A 28 -4.38 1.81 -4.40
CA GLU A 28 -5.77 1.80 -4.83
C GLU A 28 -5.92 2.06 -6.32
N SER A 29 -4.88 2.61 -6.94
CA SER A 29 -4.81 2.85 -8.38
C SER A 29 -3.47 2.40 -8.96
N GLN A 30 -3.46 2.09 -10.26
CA GLN A 30 -2.24 1.78 -11.00
C GLN A 30 -1.34 2.99 -11.26
N TYR A 31 -1.82 4.20 -10.96
CA TYR A 31 -1.10 5.43 -11.25
C TYR A 31 -0.98 6.32 -10.03
N VAL A 32 0.21 6.89 -9.86
CA VAL A 32 0.48 7.93 -8.88
C VAL A 32 1.01 9.16 -9.60
N ARG A 33 0.41 10.30 -9.33
CA ARG A 33 0.91 11.60 -9.80
C ARG A 33 1.76 12.23 -8.71
N LEU A 34 2.92 12.68 -9.11
CA LEU A 34 3.91 13.35 -8.29
C LEU A 34 4.12 14.78 -8.81
N THR A 35 4.09 15.76 -7.93
CA THR A 35 4.28 17.16 -8.27
C THR A 35 5.22 17.82 -7.26
N PRO A 36 6.50 17.98 -7.60
CA PRO A 36 7.42 18.76 -6.76
C PRO A 36 7.06 20.25 -6.76
N ILE A 37 7.13 20.87 -5.57
CA ILE A 37 6.86 22.29 -5.36
C ILE A 37 8.13 22.98 -4.89
N SER A 38 8.43 24.14 -5.47
CA SER A 38 9.57 25.03 -5.16
C SER A 38 10.94 24.46 -5.53
N ALA A 39 11.16 23.15 -5.44
CA ALA A 39 12.39 22.51 -5.91
C ALA A 39 12.04 21.18 -6.59
N GLY A 40 12.83 20.78 -7.59
CA GLY A 40 12.70 19.45 -8.19
C GLY A 40 12.99 18.35 -7.19
N ALA A 41 12.53 17.15 -7.45
CA ALA A 41 12.74 15.99 -6.58
C ALA A 41 13.21 14.76 -7.35
N HIS A 42 14.20 14.05 -6.79
CA HIS A 42 14.50 12.69 -7.15
C HIS A 42 13.56 11.77 -6.38
N VAL A 43 12.97 10.79 -7.06
CA VAL A 43 11.99 9.89 -6.48
C VAL A 43 12.27 8.44 -6.82
N SER A 44 12.05 7.57 -5.85
CA SER A 44 12.14 6.12 -6.01
C SER A 44 10.94 5.47 -5.33
N ILE A 45 10.24 4.58 -6.02
CA ILE A 45 9.04 3.91 -5.51
C ILE A 45 9.40 2.49 -5.13
N SER A 46 9.09 2.10 -3.89
CA SER A 46 9.31 0.74 -3.43
C SER A 46 8.02 0.09 -2.91
N GLN A 47 7.81 -1.13 -3.36
CA GLN A 47 6.77 -2.04 -2.89
C GLN A 47 7.34 -3.22 -2.09
N THR A 48 8.66 -3.23 -1.90
CA THR A 48 9.41 -4.34 -1.28
C THR A 48 10.36 -3.91 -0.17
N SER A 49 10.37 -2.62 0.20
CA SER A 49 11.26 -2.09 1.24
C SER A 49 10.50 -1.24 2.26
N LEU A 50 10.82 -1.45 3.54
CA LEU A 50 10.34 -0.61 4.65
C LEU A 50 11.00 0.78 4.64
N SER A 51 12.20 0.91 4.12
CA SER A 51 12.97 2.14 4.15
C SER A 51 13.65 2.38 2.80
N PRO A 52 12.86 2.68 1.75
CA PRO A 52 13.47 3.03 0.47
C PRO A 52 14.24 4.35 0.60
N THR A 53 15.31 4.45 -0.17
CA THR A 53 16.12 5.67 -0.27
C THR A 53 16.09 6.21 -1.68
N ALA A 54 16.12 7.53 -1.82
CA ALA A 54 16.29 8.21 -3.10
C ALA A 54 17.69 8.79 -3.21
N THR A 55 18.30 8.64 -4.36
CA THR A 55 19.64 9.13 -4.71
C THR A 55 19.55 10.17 -5.84
N ASP A 56 20.66 10.78 -6.20
CA ASP A 56 20.71 11.73 -7.33
C ASP A 56 20.60 11.01 -8.69
N ASP A 57 20.74 9.69 -8.71
CA ASP A 57 20.61 8.85 -9.91
C ASP A 57 19.16 8.35 -10.13
N ASP A 58 18.27 8.58 -9.15
CA ASP A 58 16.87 8.19 -9.28
C ASP A 58 16.08 9.16 -10.15
N TYR A 59 14.85 8.77 -10.48
CA TYR A 59 14.00 9.51 -11.39
C TYR A 59 13.75 10.96 -10.93
N PHE A 60 14.17 11.92 -11.73
CA PHE A 60 14.06 13.35 -11.41
C PHE A 60 12.82 13.98 -12.02
N ILE A 61 12.06 14.68 -11.20
CA ILE A 61 10.90 15.48 -11.61
C ILE A 61 11.20 16.95 -11.34
N PRO A 62 11.19 17.83 -12.35
CA PRO A 62 11.43 19.27 -12.17
C PRO A 62 10.36 19.94 -11.30
N ALA A 63 10.72 21.04 -10.64
CA ALA A 63 9.78 21.82 -9.85
C ALA A 63 8.59 22.34 -10.69
N GLY A 64 7.38 22.23 -10.17
CA GLY A 64 6.17 22.68 -10.84
C GLY A 64 5.68 21.78 -11.98
N ILE A 65 6.42 20.73 -12.31
CA ILE A 65 6.00 19.73 -13.31
C ILE A 65 5.35 18.57 -12.59
N SER A 66 4.19 18.15 -13.08
CA SER A 66 3.54 16.92 -12.60
C SER A 66 3.89 15.75 -13.51
N ASP A 67 4.30 14.65 -12.91
CA ASP A 67 4.50 13.42 -13.63
C ASP A 67 3.68 12.28 -13.05
N THR A 68 3.31 11.30 -13.89
CA THR A 68 2.45 10.19 -13.50
C THR A 68 3.21 8.89 -13.72
N LEU A 69 3.49 8.21 -12.62
CA LEU A 69 4.21 6.95 -12.60
C LEU A 69 3.26 5.77 -12.36
N THR A 70 3.65 4.60 -12.88
CA THR A 70 2.86 3.37 -12.75
C THR A 70 3.21 2.65 -11.44
N LEU A 71 2.19 2.14 -10.78
CA LEU A 71 2.28 1.27 -9.60
C LEU A 71 1.80 -0.14 -9.94
N GLN A 72 2.43 -1.14 -9.36
CA GLN A 72 1.96 -2.51 -9.46
C GLN A 72 0.84 -2.73 -8.44
N ARG A 73 -0.41 -2.65 -8.92
CA ARG A 73 -1.59 -2.80 -8.09
C ARG A 73 -2.01 -4.27 -8.03
N TYR A 74 -2.03 -4.82 -6.82
CA TYR A 74 -2.69 -6.08 -6.51
C TYR A 74 -3.69 -5.87 -5.40
N SER A 75 -4.79 -6.61 -5.44
CA SER A 75 -5.77 -6.64 -4.36
C SER A 75 -6.47 -7.99 -4.29
N CYS A 76 -6.91 -8.37 -3.11
CA CYS A 76 -7.82 -9.50 -2.92
C CYS A 76 -8.79 -9.20 -1.78
N ALA A 77 -9.96 -9.83 -1.85
CA ALA A 77 -10.91 -9.80 -0.75
C ALA A 77 -10.38 -10.57 0.45
N VAL A 78 -10.83 -10.21 1.64
CA VAL A 78 -10.49 -10.84 2.91
C VAL A 78 -11.74 -11.48 3.51
N ALA A 79 -11.67 -12.77 3.83
CA ALA A 79 -12.75 -13.50 4.47
C ALA A 79 -12.66 -13.46 6.00
N GLY A 80 -11.45 -13.37 6.54
CA GLY A 80 -11.24 -13.30 7.98
C GLY A 80 -9.87 -12.76 8.35
N VAL A 81 -9.76 -12.25 9.57
CA VAL A 81 -8.49 -11.79 10.16
C VAL A 81 -8.37 -12.39 11.55
N THR A 82 -7.26 -13.05 11.83
CA THR A 82 -6.89 -13.46 13.19
C THR A 82 -5.80 -12.52 13.70
N THR A 83 -6.10 -11.82 14.79
CA THR A 83 -5.22 -10.84 15.38
C THR A 83 -4.12 -11.48 16.21
N SER A 84 -2.95 -10.85 16.22
CA SER A 84 -1.81 -11.30 17.01
C SER A 84 -0.88 -10.12 17.30
N ASP A 85 -0.13 -10.21 18.40
CA ASP A 85 0.88 -9.21 18.74
C ASP A 85 2.09 -9.21 17.81
N THR A 86 2.31 -10.29 17.09
CA THR A 86 3.52 -10.45 16.26
C THR A 86 3.24 -10.79 14.81
N ALA A 87 2.11 -11.42 14.52
CA ALA A 87 1.84 -11.95 13.18
C ALA A 87 0.33 -12.05 12.92
N THR A 88 -0.20 -11.10 12.20
CA THR A 88 -1.61 -11.13 11.80
C THR A 88 -1.85 -12.14 10.69
N ILE A 89 -2.87 -12.96 10.86
CA ILE A 89 -3.28 -13.95 9.86
C ILE A 89 -4.48 -13.42 9.10
N ILE A 90 -4.43 -13.51 7.79
CA ILE A 90 -5.49 -13.08 6.87
C ILE A 90 -5.94 -14.28 6.07
N ASP A 91 -7.20 -14.62 6.19
CA ASP A 91 -7.86 -15.65 5.39
C ASP A 91 -8.54 -15.02 4.18
N CYS A 92 -8.19 -15.49 3.00
CA CYS A 92 -8.83 -15.08 1.75
C CYS A 92 -10.04 -15.99 1.47
N PRO A 93 -11.03 -15.55 0.67
CA PRO A 93 -12.14 -16.40 0.28
C PRO A 93 -11.68 -17.68 -0.41
N GLU A 94 -12.43 -18.76 -0.18
CA GLU A 94 -12.16 -20.04 -0.83
C GLU A 94 -12.22 -19.93 -2.36
N GLY A 95 -11.34 -20.66 -3.03
CA GLY A 95 -11.26 -20.68 -4.50
C GLY A 95 -10.67 -19.41 -5.13
N MET A 96 -10.31 -18.43 -4.33
CA MET A 96 -9.71 -17.19 -4.85
C MET A 96 -8.20 -17.37 -5.08
N GLN A 97 -7.75 -16.99 -6.26
CA GLN A 97 -6.31 -16.86 -6.52
C GLN A 97 -5.80 -15.57 -5.87
N VAL A 98 -4.86 -15.72 -4.95
CA VAL A 98 -4.29 -14.59 -4.20
C VAL A 98 -3.01 -14.13 -4.88
N PRO A 99 -2.90 -12.83 -5.26
CA PRO A 99 -1.78 -12.33 -6.05
C PRO A 99 -0.57 -11.93 -5.18
N PHE A 100 -0.49 -12.39 -3.94
CA PHE A 100 0.57 -12.05 -3.02
C PHE A 100 1.51 -13.22 -2.76
N SER A 101 2.81 -12.90 -2.65
CA SER A 101 3.88 -13.84 -2.31
C SER A 101 4.62 -13.39 -1.05
N VAL A 102 5.37 -14.30 -0.46
CA VAL A 102 6.26 -13.98 0.67
C VAL A 102 7.22 -12.87 0.25
N GLY A 103 7.34 -11.85 1.10
CA GLY A 103 8.15 -10.65 0.86
C GLY A 103 7.37 -9.47 0.30
N ASN A 104 6.15 -9.65 -0.22
CA ASN A 104 5.31 -8.52 -0.62
C ASN A 104 4.89 -7.70 0.60
N TYR A 105 4.71 -6.40 0.40
CA TYR A 105 4.13 -5.51 1.39
C TYR A 105 2.67 -5.23 1.06
N VAL A 106 1.84 -5.30 2.06
CA VAL A 106 0.39 -5.17 1.93
C VAL A 106 -0.18 -4.17 2.93
N SER A 107 -1.31 -3.60 2.57
CA SER A 107 -2.16 -2.78 3.44
C SER A 107 -3.54 -3.39 3.48
N PHE A 108 -4.13 -3.44 4.64
CA PHE A 108 -5.49 -3.93 4.83
C PHE A 108 -6.45 -2.74 5.00
N LYS A 109 -7.56 -2.80 4.31
CA LYS A 109 -8.72 -1.92 4.55
C LYS A 109 -9.89 -2.77 5.01
N ALA A 110 -10.35 -2.53 6.24
CA ALA A 110 -11.55 -3.16 6.75
C ALA A 110 -12.76 -2.76 5.89
N GLY A 111 -13.61 -3.72 5.58
CA GLY A 111 -14.84 -3.49 4.81
C GLY A 111 -15.91 -2.76 5.60
N ILE A 112 -15.79 -2.69 6.92
CA ILE A 112 -16.71 -2.01 7.82
C ILE A 112 -16.02 -0.76 8.35
N SER A 113 -16.67 0.38 8.17
CA SER A 113 -16.17 1.67 8.69
C SER A 113 -16.09 1.76 10.22
N THR A 114 -16.60 0.76 10.92
CA THR A 114 -16.65 0.71 12.38
C THR A 114 -15.42 0.05 13.03
N ILE A 115 -14.48 -0.45 12.24
CA ILE A 115 -13.26 -1.09 12.76
C ILE A 115 -12.02 -0.54 12.03
N PRO A 116 -11.78 0.78 12.09
CA PRO A 116 -10.60 1.40 11.47
C PRO A 116 -9.29 0.91 12.10
N GLU A 117 -9.36 0.32 13.28
CA GLU A 117 -8.23 -0.23 14.02
C GLU A 117 -7.57 -1.42 13.30
N PHE A 118 -8.31 -2.09 12.40
CA PHE A 118 -7.75 -3.16 11.55
C PHE A 118 -6.96 -2.66 10.35
N ASP A 119 -7.01 -1.38 10.04
CA ASP A 119 -6.27 -0.83 8.93
C ASP A 119 -4.78 -0.77 9.28
N PHE A 120 -4.04 -1.78 8.88
CA PHE A 120 -2.59 -1.72 8.93
C PHE A 120 -2.02 -1.31 7.57
N LYS A 121 -0.98 -0.51 7.63
CA LYS A 121 -0.28 -0.02 6.44
C LYS A 121 1.11 -0.62 6.38
N HIS A 122 1.41 -1.27 5.24
CA HIS A 122 2.75 -1.73 4.92
C HIS A 122 3.27 -2.86 5.83
N ALA A 123 2.48 -3.91 5.97
CA ALA A 123 2.91 -5.15 6.59
C ALA A 123 3.51 -6.10 5.54
N ARG A 124 4.60 -6.78 5.91
CA ARG A 124 5.24 -7.75 5.03
C ARG A 124 4.54 -9.11 5.14
N VAL A 125 4.27 -9.74 4.01
CA VAL A 125 3.81 -11.13 3.96
C VAL A 125 4.99 -12.04 4.30
N THR A 126 4.89 -12.79 5.38
CA THR A 126 5.93 -13.70 5.89
C THR A 126 5.67 -15.15 5.52
N ASN A 127 4.40 -15.51 5.32
CA ASN A 127 4.01 -16.85 4.89
C ASN A 127 2.77 -16.82 4.01
N VAL A 128 2.69 -17.74 3.05
CA VAL A 128 1.53 -17.98 2.18
C VAL A 128 1.21 -19.47 2.23
N ASN A 129 0.06 -19.84 2.79
CA ASN A 129 -0.45 -21.20 2.82
C ASN A 129 -1.68 -21.30 1.92
N THR A 130 -1.58 -22.07 0.85
CA THR A 130 -2.64 -22.26 -0.14
C THR A 130 -3.52 -23.48 0.14
N THR A 131 -3.21 -24.27 1.17
CA THR A 131 -3.91 -25.53 1.47
C THR A 131 -4.69 -25.47 2.78
N ASN A 132 -4.97 -24.27 3.28
CA ASN A 132 -5.63 -24.07 4.56
C ASN A 132 -7.15 -24.09 4.43
N GLY A 133 -7.70 -25.14 3.88
CA GLY A 133 -9.15 -25.31 3.75
C GLY A 133 -9.68 -26.47 4.60
N VAL A 134 -10.94 -26.38 5.02
CA VAL A 134 -11.69 -27.45 5.66
C VAL A 134 -12.53 -28.14 4.58
N ASN A 135 -12.64 -29.45 4.63
CA ASN A 135 -13.47 -30.25 3.71
C ASN A 135 -13.06 -30.22 2.22
N GLY A 136 -11.77 -30.09 1.92
CA GLY A 136 -11.28 -30.17 0.53
C GLY A 136 -11.38 -28.88 -0.27
N TYR A 137 -11.84 -27.80 0.33
CA TYR A 137 -11.77 -26.46 -0.26
C TYR A 137 -10.40 -25.85 0.00
N HIS A 138 -9.82 -25.23 -1.03
CA HIS A 138 -8.54 -24.55 -0.90
C HIS A 138 -8.76 -23.08 -0.53
N GLN A 139 -8.46 -22.75 0.71
CA GLN A 139 -8.41 -21.38 1.19
C GLN A 139 -6.95 -20.93 1.28
N THR A 140 -6.63 -19.77 0.75
CA THR A 140 -5.31 -19.17 0.94
C THR A 140 -5.29 -18.38 2.24
N ARG A 141 -4.29 -18.67 3.06
CA ARG A 141 -3.98 -17.96 4.30
C ARG A 141 -2.66 -17.23 4.16
N LEU A 142 -2.67 -15.94 4.43
CA LEU A 142 -1.48 -15.11 4.50
C LEU A 142 -1.13 -14.82 5.95
N THR A 143 0.16 -14.87 6.28
CA THR A 143 0.68 -14.35 7.55
C THR A 143 1.45 -13.07 7.27
N CYS A 144 1.12 -12.00 7.99
CA CYS A 144 1.77 -10.70 7.86
C CYS A 144 2.43 -10.30 9.17
N ASP A 145 3.55 -9.59 9.12
CA ASP A 145 4.29 -9.08 10.29
C ASP A 145 3.63 -7.85 10.95
N ALA A 146 2.32 -7.73 10.83
CA ALA A 146 1.56 -6.66 11.48
C ALA A 146 1.17 -7.04 12.91
N ASN A 147 1.38 -6.12 13.84
CA ASN A 147 0.84 -6.22 15.19
C ASN A 147 -0.60 -5.69 15.19
N THR A 148 -1.54 -6.58 15.41
CA THR A 148 -2.96 -6.27 15.59
C THR A 148 -3.50 -6.77 16.94
N GLY A 149 -2.59 -7.23 17.81
CA GLY A 149 -2.90 -7.63 19.19
C GLY A 149 -3.50 -6.47 19.98
N GLY A 150 -4.48 -6.79 20.81
CA GLY A 150 -5.18 -5.79 21.61
C GLY A 150 -6.28 -5.01 20.89
N ILE A 151 -6.39 -5.13 19.57
CA ILE A 151 -7.42 -4.43 18.79
C ILE A 151 -8.75 -5.22 18.82
N MET A 152 -8.70 -6.50 18.60
CA MET A 152 -9.80 -7.47 18.80
C MET A 152 -9.22 -8.88 18.94
N THR A 153 -9.93 -9.80 19.60
CA THR A 153 -9.45 -11.16 19.79
C THR A 153 -9.45 -12.01 18.52
N SER A 154 -10.33 -11.77 17.60
CA SER A 154 -10.32 -12.26 16.21
C SER A 154 -11.56 -11.76 15.47
N TYR A 155 -11.42 -11.64 14.18
CA TYR A 155 -12.50 -11.37 13.24
C TYR A 155 -12.69 -12.61 12.38
N ALA A 156 -13.63 -13.45 12.75
CA ALA A 156 -13.98 -14.62 11.95
C ALA A 156 -15.02 -14.19 10.92
N GLY A 157 -14.67 -14.33 9.66
CA GLY A 157 -15.39 -13.77 8.55
C GLY A 157 -16.89 -14.05 8.54
N GLN A 158 -17.64 -13.01 8.72
CA GLN A 158 -18.93 -12.96 8.09
C GLN A 158 -18.70 -12.51 6.66
N ALA A 159 -19.20 -13.26 5.71
CA ALA A 159 -18.94 -13.10 4.27
C ALA A 159 -19.26 -11.69 3.71
N ASN A 160 -19.90 -10.83 4.48
CA ASN A 160 -20.31 -9.48 4.10
C ASN A 160 -19.57 -8.35 4.82
N THR A 161 -18.60 -8.67 5.67
CA THR A 161 -17.84 -7.68 6.43
C THR A 161 -16.38 -7.67 6.03
N GLY A 162 -16.05 -8.39 4.98
CA GLY A 162 -14.70 -8.55 4.47
C GLY A 162 -14.07 -7.21 4.11
N GLY A 163 -12.80 -7.09 4.43
CA GLY A 163 -11.96 -6.02 3.94
C GLY A 163 -11.33 -6.37 2.61
N THR A 164 -10.48 -5.48 2.17
CA THR A 164 -9.64 -5.70 0.99
C THR A 164 -8.18 -5.56 1.38
N LEU A 165 -7.39 -6.53 0.98
CA LEU A 165 -5.95 -6.47 1.06
C LEU A 165 -5.42 -5.88 -0.25
N TYR A 166 -4.62 -4.84 -0.16
CA TYR A 166 -3.97 -4.16 -1.28
C TYR A 166 -2.46 -4.34 -1.19
N SER A 167 -1.79 -4.37 -2.33
CA SER A 167 -0.36 -4.07 -2.35
C SER A 167 -0.13 -2.68 -1.78
N SER A 168 1.01 -2.47 -1.12
CA SER A 168 1.36 -1.16 -0.55
C SER A 168 2.71 -0.69 -1.04
N ALA A 169 2.91 0.63 -1.01
CA ALA A 169 4.14 1.25 -1.43
C ALA A 169 4.58 2.35 -0.46
N ARG A 170 5.87 2.68 -0.56
CA ARG A 170 6.48 3.92 -0.06
C ARG A 170 7.21 4.61 -1.19
N ILE A 171 7.22 5.93 -1.15
CA ILE A 171 7.98 6.75 -2.09
C ILE A 171 9.13 7.39 -1.33
N ALA A 172 10.35 7.01 -1.70
CA ALA A 172 11.53 7.74 -1.27
C ALA A 172 11.65 9.00 -2.11
N HIS A 173 12.06 10.09 -1.48
CA HIS A 173 12.23 11.39 -2.14
C HIS A 173 13.44 12.13 -1.59
N LYS A 174 14.11 12.86 -2.48
CA LYS A 174 15.25 13.72 -2.18
C LYS A 174 15.13 14.98 -3.02
N SER A 175 15.41 16.15 -2.44
CA SER A 175 15.40 17.39 -3.20
C SER A 175 16.59 17.47 -4.15
N GLY A 176 16.35 17.80 -5.41
CA GLY A 176 17.38 18.07 -6.41
C GLY A 176 18.02 19.46 -6.32
N GLY A 177 17.61 20.27 -5.35
CA GLY A 177 18.07 21.66 -5.21
C GLY A 177 18.14 22.13 -3.77
N ASN A 178 18.04 23.46 -3.59
CA ASN A 178 18.12 24.09 -2.27
C ASN A 178 16.99 23.60 -1.35
N PRO A 179 17.24 23.48 -0.02
CA PRO A 179 16.24 22.95 0.91
C PRO A 179 14.96 23.80 0.92
N GLY A 180 13.83 23.17 1.16
CA GLY A 180 12.55 23.84 1.32
C GLY A 180 11.51 23.58 0.24
N GLY A 181 11.69 22.51 -0.55
CA GLY A 181 10.68 22.05 -1.49
C GLY A 181 9.61 21.16 -0.83
N GLY A 182 8.55 20.92 -1.57
CA GLY A 182 7.52 19.95 -1.23
C GLY A 182 7.31 18.95 -2.36
N LEU A 183 6.75 17.80 -2.04
CA LEU A 183 6.30 16.83 -3.03
C LEU A 183 4.83 16.49 -2.74
N HIS A 184 3.96 16.86 -3.67
CA HIS A 184 2.58 16.41 -3.66
C HIS A 184 2.45 15.08 -4.36
N ILE A 185 1.75 14.16 -3.73
CA ILE A 185 1.56 12.78 -4.17
C ILE A 185 0.07 12.49 -4.14
N ILE A 186 -0.48 11.99 -5.23
CA ILE A 186 -1.87 11.58 -5.28
C ILE A 186 -2.05 10.40 -6.24
N GLN A 187 -2.78 9.39 -5.83
CA GLN A 187 -3.16 8.34 -6.76
C GLN A 187 -4.24 8.87 -7.72
N VAL A 188 -4.12 8.51 -8.99
CA VAL A 188 -5.03 8.97 -10.04
C VAL A 188 -5.52 7.77 -10.87
N GLN A 189 -6.74 7.88 -11.36
CA GLN A 189 -7.33 6.91 -12.28
C GLN A 189 -7.44 7.55 -13.67
N THR A 190 -7.25 6.77 -14.71
CA THR A 190 -7.57 7.17 -16.07
C THR A 190 -9.09 7.11 -16.27
N THR A 191 -9.66 8.08 -17.00
CA THR A 191 -11.07 8.02 -17.39
C THR A 191 -11.27 6.89 -18.40
N GLY A 192 -11.99 5.86 -18.00
CA GLY A 192 -12.23 4.66 -18.80
C GLY A 192 -11.98 3.34 -18.07
N ASP A 193 -11.32 3.40 -16.91
CA ASP A 193 -11.13 2.24 -16.01
C ASP A 193 -12.22 2.27 -14.91
N ALA A 194 -13.47 2.02 -15.31
CA ALA A 194 -14.59 1.86 -14.38
C ALA A 194 -15.12 0.43 -14.46
#